data_902e596f2871165c02a8020ed4c858b2
#
_entry.id   902e596f2871165c02a8020ed4c858b2
#
_cell.length_a   1.000
_cell.length_b   1.000
_cell.length_c   1.000
_cell.angle_alpha   90.00
_cell.angle_beta   90.00
_cell.angle_gamma   90.00
#
_symmetry.space_group_name_H-M   'P 1'
#
loop_
_entity.id
_entity.type
_entity.pdbx_description
1 polymer ?
#
loop_
_entity_poly.entity_id
_entity_poly.type
_entity_poly.pdbx_seq_one_letter_code
_entity_poly.pdbx_strand_id
1 'polypeptide(L)'
;MPTEETKDDRKSIDLEIGSRIRATREVLGVSQQSLAAALGVTYQQIHKYEQGINRVSAATLVRVCQSLKVSPIEILGAYFPHERPSADRTDWLQEKLLAAERKLAGVRRALRDEQ
;
A
#
# COMPACT_ATOMS: atom_id res chain seq x y z
N MET A 1 -23.39 7.78 13.85
CA MET A 1 -21.98 8.03 13.47
C MET A 1 -21.87 9.26 12.60
N PRO A 2 -21.11 10.25 13.03
CA PRO A 2 -20.95 11.47 12.24
C PRO A 2 -20.14 11.17 10.97
N THR A 3 -20.74 11.41 9.83
CA THR A 3 -20.09 11.24 8.52
C THR A 3 -18.92 12.20 8.33
N GLU A 4 -18.90 13.31 9.06
CA GLU A 4 -17.83 14.31 8.98
C GLU A 4 -16.50 13.78 9.55
N GLU A 5 -16.53 13.11 10.70
CA GLU A 5 -15.35 12.49 11.30
C GLU A 5 -14.74 11.45 10.36
N THR A 6 -15.59 10.65 9.70
CA THR A 6 -15.13 9.63 8.76
C THR A 6 -14.42 10.24 7.55
N LYS A 7 -14.91 11.38 7.04
CA LYS A 7 -14.28 12.09 5.93
C LYS A 7 -12.94 12.69 6.34
N ASP A 8 -12.87 13.30 7.51
CA ASP A 8 -11.64 13.89 8.03
C ASP A 8 -10.58 12.81 8.29
N ASP A 9 -10.98 11.65 8.81
CA ASP A 9 -10.08 10.52 9.03
C ASP A 9 -9.50 10.01 7.71
N ARG A 10 -10.33 9.85 6.68
CA ARG A 10 -9.86 9.40 5.36
C ARG A 10 -8.90 10.39 4.75
N LYS A 11 -9.21 11.66 4.82
CA LYS A 11 -8.37 12.72 4.28
C LYS A 11 -7.02 12.76 5.02
N SER A 12 -7.04 12.60 6.32
CA SER A 12 -5.84 12.54 7.15
C SER A 12 -4.97 11.34 6.77
N ILE A 13 -5.58 10.19 6.54
CA ILE A 13 -4.87 8.98 6.12
C ILE A 13 -4.26 9.18 4.71
N ASP A 14 -5.03 9.75 3.77
CA ASP A 14 -4.53 10.02 2.42
C ASP A 14 -3.33 10.97 2.43
N LEU A 15 -3.37 12.00 3.28
CA LEU A 15 -2.27 12.94 3.45
C LEU A 15 -1.04 12.24 4.04
N GLU A 16 -1.23 11.41 5.05
CA GLU A 16 -0.14 10.67 5.69
C GLU A 16 0.52 9.69 4.71
N ILE A 17 -0.28 8.94 3.96
CA ILE A 17 0.24 8.02 2.94
C ILE A 17 1.07 8.78 1.92
N GLY A 18 0.54 9.88 1.40
CA GLY A 18 1.24 10.71 0.41
C GLY A 18 2.55 11.26 0.96
N SER A 19 2.52 11.76 2.18
CA SER A 19 3.69 12.30 2.86
C SER A 19 4.77 11.23 3.06
N ARG A 20 4.38 10.02 3.43
CA ARG A 20 5.31 8.91 3.64
C ARG A 20 5.91 8.42 2.32
N ILE A 21 5.13 8.40 1.25
CA ILE A 21 5.65 8.07 -0.08
C ILE A 21 6.73 9.09 -0.48
N ARG A 22 6.45 10.37 -0.28
CA ARG A 22 7.41 11.43 -0.59
C ARG A 22 8.69 11.28 0.23
N ALA A 23 8.56 11.13 1.54
CA ALA A 23 9.70 11.00 2.43
C ALA A 23 10.57 9.79 2.07
N THR A 24 9.94 8.64 1.80
CA THR A 24 10.63 7.41 1.42
C THR A 24 11.36 7.61 0.09
N ARG A 25 10.68 8.19 -0.88
CA ARG A 25 11.26 8.49 -2.20
C ARG A 25 12.49 9.39 -2.06
N GLU A 26 12.37 10.46 -1.29
CA GLU A 26 13.47 11.42 -1.09
C GLU A 26 14.68 10.80 -0.40
N VAL A 27 14.43 10.00 0.64
CA VAL A 27 15.51 9.29 1.35
C VAL A 27 16.27 8.36 0.40
N LEU A 28 15.55 7.71 -0.52
CA LEU A 28 16.16 6.81 -1.49
C LEU A 28 16.74 7.52 -2.71
N GLY A 29 16.60 8.84 -2.79
CA GLY A 29 17.15 9.62 -3.91
C GLY A 29 16.40 9.42 -5.22
N VAL A 30 15.15 9.00 -5.17
CA VAL A 30 14.33 8.75 -6.37
C VAL A 30 13.51 10.00 -6.67
N SER A 31 13.56 10.48 -7.92
CA SER A 31 12.77 11.63 -8.36
C SER A 31 11.30 11.25 -8.59
N GLN A 32 10.43 12.26 -8.60
CA GLN A 32 9.03 12.06 -8.96
C GLN A 32 8.91 11.51 -10.38
N GLN A 33 9.73 11.99 -11.30
CA GLN A 33 9.75 11.52 -12.68
C GLN A 33 10.14 10.05 -12.77
N SER A 34 11.17 9.64 -12.02
CA SER A 34 11.60 8.22 -12.00
C SER A 34 10.52 7.31 -11.47
N LEU A 35 9.87 7.71 -10.37
CA LEU A 35 8.78 6.92 -9.81
C LEU A 35 7.58 6.86 -10.77
N ALA A 36 7.25 7.99 -11.39
CA ALA A 36 6.17 8.06 -12.38
C ALA A 36 6.42 7.13 -13.55
N ALA A 37 7.64 7.14 -14.08
CA ALA A 37 8.02 6.24 -15.18
C ALA A 37 7.87 4.77 -14.80
N ALA A 38 8.30 4.41 -13.59
CA ALA A 38 8.19 3.04 -13.10
C ALA A 38 6.74 2.59 -12.94
N LEU A 39 5.84 3.51 -12.60
CA LEU A 39 4.42 3.20 -12.42
C LEU A 39 3.58 3.39 -13.68
N GLY A 40 4.15 3.96 -14.73
CA GLY A 40 3.43 4.25 -15.98
C GLY A 40 2.41 5.37 -15.83
N VAL A 41 2.67 6.34 -14.96
CA VAL A 41 1.81 7.51 -14.74
C VAL A 41 2.62 8.79 -14.96
N THR A 42 1.94 9.94 -14.93
CA THR A 42 2.63 11.22 -15.06
C THR A 42 3.24 11.64 -13.72
N TYR A 43 4.27 12.50 -13.76
CA TYR A 43 4.85 13.01 -12.53
C TYR A 43 3.86 13.90 -11.77
N GLN A 44 2.94 14.57 -12.47
CA GLN A 44 1.87 15.33 -11.85
C GLN A 44 0.97 14.41 -11.00
N GLN A 45 0.73 13.19 -11.48
CA GLN A 45 -0.04 12.22 -10.72
C GLN A 45 0.68 11.81 -9.44
N ILE A 46 2.00 11.60 -9.51
CA ILE A 46 2.81 11.32 -8.31
C ILE A 46 2.71 12.50 -7.33
N HIS A 47 2.83 13.72 -7.84
CA HIS A 47 2.72 14.92 -7.02
C HIS A 47 1.37 14.98 -6.29
N LYS A 48 0.28 14.68 -6.99
CA LYS A 48 -1.06 14.65 -6.40
C LYS A 48 -1.21 13.58 -5.33
N TYR A 49 -0.61 12.41 -5.52
CA TYR A 49 -0.57 11.37 -4.50
C TYR A 49 0.19 11.86 -3.26
N GLU A 50 1.35 12.46 -3.46
CA GLU A 50 2.19 12.93 -2.35
C GLU A 50 1.56 14.08 -1.58
N GLN A 51 0.72 14.86 -2.23
CA GLN A 51 -0.01 15.97 -1.60
C GLN A 51 -1.34 15.53 -0.96
N GLY A 52 -1.72 14.29 -1.12
CA GLY A 52 -3.00 13.78 -0.62
C GLY A 52 -4.21 14.29 -1.40
N ILE A 53 -3.99 14.88 -2.57
CA ILE A 53 -5.08 15.39 -3.44
C ILE A 53 -5.83 14.21 -4.05
N ASN A 54 -5.09 13.21 -4.53
CA ASN A 54 -5.66 11.99 -5.05
C ASN A 54 -5.32 10.83 -4.12
N ARG A 55 -6.30 9.96 -3.91
CA ARG A 55 -6.14 8.79 -3.07
C ARG A 55 -5.27 7.74 -3.78
N VAL A 56 -4.35 7.15 -3.04
CA VAL A 56 -3.55 6.04 -3.53
C VAL A 56 -4.35 4.76 -3.32
N SER A 57 -4.67 4.05 -4.41
CA SER A 57 -5.35 2.76 -4.31
C SER A 57 -4.39 1.72 -3.73
N ALA A 58 -4.94 0.63 -3.21
CA ALA A 58 -4.12 -0.48 -2.71
C ALA A 58 -3.19 -1.01 -3.79
N ALA A 59 -3.68 -1.16 -5.03
CA ALA A 59 -2.85 -1.61 -6.15
C ALA A 59 -1.70 -0.64 -6.43
N THR A 60 -1.98 0.66 -6.44
CA THR A 60 -0.95 1.67 -6.64
C THR A 60 0.07 1.64 -5.51
N LEU A 61 -0.38 1.49 -4.27
CA LEU A 61 0.51 1.40 -3.11
C LEU A 61 1.46 0.20 -3.24
N VAL A 62 0.95 -0.95 -3.65
CA VAL A 62 1.77 -2.15 -3.89
C VAL A 62 2.86 -1.83 -4.93
N ARG A 63 2.49 -1.19 -6.03
CA ARG A 63 3.42 -0.85 -7.10
C ARG A 63 4.47 0.18 -6.65
N VAL A 64 4.06 1.16 -5.85
CA VAL A 64 5.00 2.13 -5.25
C VAL A 64 6.03 1.40 -4.38
N CYS A 65 5.56 0.54 -3.50
CA CYS A 65 6.43 -0.23 -2.60
C CYS A 65 7.39 -1.13 -3.38
N GLN A 66 6.90 -1.80 -4.41
CA GLN A 66 7.73 -2.64 -5.28
C GLN A 66 8.79 -1.82 -6.01
N SER A 67 8.39 -0.65 -6.53
CA SER A 67 9.30 0.23 -7.26
C SER A 67 10.39 0.80 -6.35
N LEU A 68 10.04 1.20 -5.13
CA LEU A 68 10.98 1.74 -4.16
C LEU A 68 11.72 0.65 -3.38
N LYS A 69 11.31 -0.62 -3.54
CA LYS A 69 11.88 -1.78 -2.85
C LYS A 69 11.78 -1.66 -1.34
N VAL A 70 10.61 -1.22 -0.89
CA VAL A 70 10.31 -1.08 0.54
C VAL A 70 9.09 -1.91 0.90
N SER A 71 8.98 -2.25 2.19
CA SER A 71 7.79 -2.91 2.72
C SER A 71 6.65 -1.89 2.84
N PRO A 72 5.39 -2.31 2.67
CA PRO A 72 4.24 -1.43 2.92
C PRO A 72 4.24 -0.81 4.31
N ILE A 73 4.87 -1.44 5.30
CA ILE A 73 4.94 -0.91 6.66
C ILE A 73 5.75 0.40 6.72
N GLU A 74 6.66 0.62 5.78
CA GLU A 74 7.38 1.88 5.68
C GLU A 74 6.42 3.05 5.41
N ILE A 75 5.35 2.78 4.69
CA ILE A 75 4.35 3.80 4.34
C ILE A 75 3.21 3.83 5.37
N LEU A 76 2.76 2.67 5.84
CA LEU A 76 1.57 2.53 6.66
C LEU A 76 1.87 2.35 8.15
N GLY A 77 3.14 2.35 8.54
CA GLY A 77 3.56 1.97 9.88
C GLY A 77 2.95 2.78 11.01
N ALA A 78 2.61 4.05 10.76
CA ALA A 78 1.99 4.90 11.78
C ALA A 78 0.65 4.36 12.28
N TYR A 79 -0.04 3.58 11.44
CA TYR A 79 -1.36 3.02 11.74
C TYR A 79 -1.31 1.59 12.25
N PHE A 80 -0.16 0.97 12.23
CA PHE A 80 0.01 -0.42 12.65
C PHE A 80 1.17 -0.51 13.64
N PRO A 81 0.94 -0.08 14.89
CA PRO A 81 1.99 -0.16 15.91
C PRO A 81 2.41 -1.61 16.13
N HIS A 82 3.70 -1.80 16.41
CA HIS A 82 4.31 -3.13 16.58
C HIS A 82 3.91 -3.77 17.91
N GLU A 83 2.63 -4.04 18.10
CA GLU A 83 2.19 -4.89 19.18
C GLU A 83 2.19 -6.32 18.67
N ARG A 84 2.85 -7.21 19.42
CA ARG A 84 2.80 -8.63 19.08
C ARG A 84 1.39 -9.13 19.34
N PRO A 85 0.69 -9.68 18.33
CA PRO A 85 -0.60 -10.30 18.58
C PRO A 85 -0.42 -11.49 19.53
N SER A 86 -1.46 -11.84 20.29
CA SER A 86 -1.43 -13.03 21.13
C SER A 86 -1.15 -14.26 20.26
N ALA A 87 -0.52 -15.29 20.84
CA ALA A 87 -0.19 -16.52 20.10
C ALA A 87 -1.42 -17.11 19.43
N ASP A 88 -2.55 -17.17 20.15
CA ASP A 88 -3.82 -17.71 19.62
C ASP A 88 -4.30 -16.94 18.39
N ARG A 89 -4.21 -15.64 18.45
CA ARG A 89 -4.62 -14.76 17.33
C ARG A 89 -3.70 -14.94 16.12
N THR A 90 -2.41 -15.12 16.37
CA THR A 90 -1.43 -15.34 15.32
C THR A 90 -1.70 -16.65 14.58
N ASP A 91 -1.96 -17.73 15.32
CA ASP A 91 -2.24 -19.03 14.75
C ASP A 91 -3.49 -19.01 13.87
N TRP A 92 -4.57 -18.41 14.37
CA TRP A 92 -5.82 -18.27 13.61
C TRP A 92 -5.60 -17.50 12.31
N LEU A 93 -4.87 -16.41 12.38
CA LEU A 93 -4.60 -15.55 11.22
C LEU A 93 -3.74 -16.30 10.19
N GLN A 94 -2.72 -17.03 10.64
CA GLN A 94 -1.87 -17.83 9.76
C GLN A 94 -2.66 -18.88 9.00
N GLU A 95 -3.58 -19.57 9.68
CA GLU A 95 -4.46 -20.54 9.03
C GLU A 95 -5.32 -19.90 7.94
N LYS A 96 -5.89 -18.72 8.23
CA LYS A 96 -6.71 -17.98 7.26
C LYS A 96 -5.90 -17.54 6.05
N LEU A 97 -4.69 -17.05 6.28
CA LEU A 97 -3.80 -16.62 5.20
C LEU A 97 -3.38 -17.78 4.31
N LEU A 98 -3.06 -18.93 4.91
CA LEU A 98 -2.70 -20.13 4.15
C LEU A 98 -3.85 -20.61 3.28
N ALA A 99 -5.07 -20.60 3.80
CA ALA A 99 -6.25 -20.97 3.04
C ALA A 99 -6.48 -20.01 1.85
N ALA A 100 -6.28 -18.71 2.06
CA ALA A 100 -6.40 -17.70 1.01
C ALA A 100 -5.33 -17.89 -0.07
N GLU A 101 -4.09 -18.18 0.33
CA GLU A 101 -2.99 -18.44 -0.60
C GLU A 101 -3.23 -19.67 -1.47
N ARG A 102 -3.79 -20.73 -0.89
CA ARG A 102 -4.16 -21.93 -1.65
C ARG A 102 -5.20 -21.62 -2.72
N LYS A 103 -6.20 -20.81 -2.39
CA LYS A 103 -7.22 -20.37 -3.35
C LYS A 103 -6.61 -19.56 -4.47
N LEU A 104 -5.74 -18.60 -4.13
CA LEU A 104 -5.06 -17.78 -5.12
C LEU A 104 -4.15 -18.60 -6.02
N ALA A 105 -3.42 -19.59 -5.47
CA ALA A 105 -2.58 -20.50 -6.24
C ALA A 105 -3.40 -21.29 -7.25
N GLY A 106 -4.58 -21.78 -6.85
CA GLY A 106 -5.50 -22.49 -7.71
C GLY A 106 -6.00 -21.60 -8.85
N VAL A 107 -6.39 -20.37 -8.58
CA VAL A 107 -6.83 -19.40 -9.58
C VAL A 107 -5.70 -19.07 -10.56
N ARG A 108 -4.51 -18.83 -10.08
CA ARG A 108 -3.35 -18.53 -10.93
C ARG A 108 -3.00 -19.70 -11.84
N ARG A 109 -3.09 -20.91 -11.33
CA ARG A 109 -2.86 -22.13 -12.12
C ARG A 109 -3.90 -22.27 -13.23
N ALA A 110 -5.18 -22.07 -12.91
CA ALA A 110 -6.28 -22.13 -13.88
C ALA A 110 -6.09 -21.10 -15.00
N LEU A 111 -5.71 -19.88 -14.65
CA LEU A 111 -5.47 -18.82 -15.64
C LEU A 111 -4.28 -19.14 -16.55
N ARG A 112 -3.24 -19.80 -16.04
CA ARG A 112 -2.10 -20.22 -16.87
C ARG A 112 -2.47 -21.34 -17.83
N ASP A 113 -3.31 -22.26 -17.40
CA ASP A 113 -3.73 -23.41 -18.21
C ASP A 113 -4.64 -22.98 -19.36
N GLU A 114 -5.29 -21.83 -19.30
CA GLU A 114 -6.12 -21.27 -20.36
C GLU A 114 -5.32 -20.58 -21.47
N GLN A 115 -4.05 -20.39 -21.27
CA GLN A 115 -3.14 -19.78 -22.27
C GLN A 115 -2.43 -20.85 -23.08
#